data_b3eeabe7f3da5f50fbf8ae487cbde937
#
_entry.id   b3eeabe7f3da5f50fbf8ae487cbde937
#
_cell.length_a   1.000
_cell.length_b   1.000
_cell.length_c   1.000
_cell.angle_alpha   90.00
_cell.angle_beta   90.00
_cell.angle_gamma   90.00
#
_symmetry.space_group_name_H-M   'P 1'
#
loop_
_entity.id
_entity.type
_entity.pdbx_description
1 polymer ?
#
loop_
_entity_poly.entity_id
_entity_poly.type
_entity_poly.pdbx_seq_one_letter_code
_entity_poly.pdbx_strand_id
1 'polypeptide(L)'
;MSLTRRQFLGLMGGSSAAAVLFQACGVPEKELLIQSPIEMPEDLVSGMENWYATLCRQCPTSESIVVRVMEGRAKKIEGNIDYPINQGKHSARCEAGLQSLYHPDRISAPRVRVGERGSGKWEEISWTDAISRLANSLLELDDHSQMVMVTNPITSHLGSVTERFVSKFGGRHVNYEPLEETTLRTAISHVFGQTSIPDFDIRNSNYLLSFGADFLNTWMSPVRYSRSYGEFRQGDRKRGTMVHVDSRFSMTGANADEWFYVNPGMEGVLALSIANVIVSEGLGEASAVQHMTNNNPSHLSAFEPEKVATIISNAAPPEKISEKIRHIARDFANNRPSLAIGGGSTAAHTNGLFNL
;
A
#
# COMPACT_ATOMS: atom_id res chain seq x y z
N MET A 1 -6.29 -1.44 -54.30
CA MET A 1 -7.10 -2.67 -54.51
C MET A 1 -8.56 -2.27 -54.53
N SER A 2 -9.24 -2.38 -55.70
CA SER A 2 -10.67 -2.08 -55.81
C SER A 2 -11.48 -3.31 -55.44
N LEU A 3 -12.29 -3.20 -54.40
CA LEU A 3 -13.24 -4.23 -54.02
C LEU A 3 -14.31 -4.41 -55.11
N THR A 4 -14.55 -5.64 -55.50
CA THR A 4 -15.64 -5.96 -56.43
C THR A 4 -16.99 -5.88 -55.70
N ARG A 5 -18.09 -5.58 -56.44
CA ARG A 5 -19.47 -5.52 -55.87
C ARG A 5 -19.82 -6.80 -55.08
N ARG A 6 -19.36 -7.95 -55.53
CA ARG A 6 -19.63 -9.24 -54.87
C ARG A 6 -18.87 -9.39 -53.55
N GLN A 7 -17.64 -8.89 -53.49
CA GLN A 7 -16.86 -8.85 -52.22
C GLN A 7 -17.42 -7.88 -51.21
N PHE A 8 -17.94 -6.75 -51.68
CA PHE A 8 -18.62 -5.76 -50.85
C PHE A 8 -19.93 -6.32 -50.25
N LEU A 9 -20.76 -6.97 -51.05
CA LEU A 9 -21.98 -7.62 -50.56
C LEU A 9 -21.70 -8.80 -49.61
N GLY A 10 -20.63 -9.55 -49.82
CA GLY A 10 -20.19 -10.58 -48.91
C GLY A 10 -19.72 -10.03 -47.57
N LEU A 11 -19.01 -8.92 -47.56
CA LEU A 11 -18.61 -8.20 -46.36
C LEU A 11 -19.81 -7.62 -45.58
N MET A 12 -20.78 -7.02 -46.26
CA MET A 12 -22.02 -6.53 -45.64
C MET A 12 -22.89 -7.64 -45.08
N GLY A 13 -23.00 -8.79 -45.76
CA GLY A 13 -23.74 -9.96 -45.28
C GLY A 13 -23.05 -10.56 -44.03
N GLY A 14 -21.72 -10.61 -44.01
CA GLY A 14 -20.93 -11.07 -42.89
C GLY A 14 -21.02 -10.16 -41.67
N SER A 15 -21.03 -8.84 -41.89
CA SER A 15 -21.14 -7.87 -40.77
C SER A 15 -22.55 -7.83 -40.17
N SER A 16 -23.60 -8.02 -40.94
CA SER A 16 -24.97 -8.12 -40.42
C SER A 16 -25.19 -9.43 -39.62
N ALA A 17 -24.63 -10.56 -40.07
CA ALA A 17 -24.64 -11.80 -39.31
C ALA A 17 -23.84 -11.72 -38.02
N ALA A 18 -22.69 -11.04 -38.04
CA ALA A 18 -21.90 -10.78 -36.85
C ALA A 18 -22.66 -9.87 -35.85
N ALA A 19 -23.35 -8.83 -36.33
CA ALA A 19 -24.14 -7.95 -35.47
C ALA A 19 -25.31 -8.69 -34.78
N VAL A 20 -25.95 -9.61 -35.48
CA VAL A 20 -27.02 -10.47 -34.90
C VAL A 20 -26.45 -11.45 -33.89
N LEU A 21 -25.26 -12.01 -34.14
CA LEU A 21 -24.58 -12.89 -33.17
C LEU A 21 -24.12 -12.14 -31.94
N PHE A 22 -23.65 -10.91 -32.10
CA PHE A 22 -23.29 -10.04 -30.95
C PHE A 22 -24.52 -9.65 -30.12
N GLN A 23 -25.66 -9.42 -30.73
CA GLN A 23 -26.91 -9.17 -29.98
C GLN A 23 -27.45 -10.44 -29.30
N ALA A 24 -27.25 -11.61 -29.87
CA ALA A 24 -27.65 -12.87 -29.26
C ALA A 24 -26.76 -13.30 -28.08
N CYS A 25 -25.51 -12.78 -28.01
CA CYS A 25 -24.60 -12.92 -26.87
C CYS A 25 -24.71 -11.75 -25.89
N GLY A 26 -25.74 -10.92 -25.99
CA GLY A 26 -25.98 -9.82 -25.06
C GLY A 26 -26.13 -10.36 -23.63
N VAL A 27 -25.40 -9.75 -22.71
CA VAL A 27 -25.57 -9.99 -21.27
C VAL A 27 -27.06 -9.76 -20.95
N PRO A 28 -27.71 -10.69 -20.25
CA PRO A 28 -29.13 -10.54 -19.91
C PRO A 28 -29.38 -9.15 -19.27
N GLU A 29 -30.41 -8.47 -19.73
CA GLU A 29 -30.74 -7.10 -19.33
C GLU A 29 -30.82 -6.94 -17.79
N LYS A 30 -31.23 -8.02 -17.10
CA LYS A 30 -31.24 -8.09 -15.63
C LYS A 30 -29.86 -8.05 -14.97
N GLU A 31 -28.82 -8.47 -15.64
CA GLU A 31 -27.43 -8.43 -15.13
C GLU A 31 -26.76 -7.05 -15.32
N LEU A 32 -27.36 -6.23 -16.22
CA LEU A 32 -26.90 -4.86 -16.45
C LEU A 32 -27.55 -3.84 -15.52
N LEU A 33 -28.64 -4.19 -14.86
CA LEU A 33 -29.37 -3.35 -13.91
C LEU A 33 -28.69 -3.38 -12.53
N ILE A 34 -27.58 -2.67 -12.41
CA ILE A 34 -27.00 -2.38 -11.09
C ILE A 34 -27.84 -1.26 -10.49
N GLN A 35 -28.70 -1.61 -9.53
CA GLN A 35 -29.48 -0.63 -8.78
C GLN A 35 -28.63 0.03 -7.71
N SER A 36 -28.76 1.35 -7.57
CA SER A 36 -28.19 2.04 -6.41
C SER A 36 -28.91 1.59 -5.14
N PRO A 37 -28.18 1.27 -4.06
CA PRO A 37 -28.80 0.96 -2.78
C PRO A 37 -29.36 2.22 -2.08
N ILE A 38 -29.20 3.39 -2.67
CA ILE A 38 -29.61 4.69 -2.11
C ILE A 38 -30.88 5.14 -2.82
N GLU A 39 -31.90 5.53 -2.04
CA GLU A 39 -33.08 6.22 -2.58
C GLU A 39 -32.65 7.56 -3.18
N MET A 40 -33.25 7.90 -4.33
CA MET A 40 -32.92 9.14 -5.01
C MET A 40 -33.45 10.33 -4.21
N PRO A 41 -32.62 11.36 -3.94
CA PRO A 41 -33.10 12.59 -3.31
C PRO A 41 -34.23 13.25 -4.13
N GLU A 42 -35.17 13.86 -3.44
CA GLU A 42 -36.33 14.50 -4.08
C GLU A 42 -35.98 15.67 -5.03
N ASP A 43 -34.83 16.30 -4.78
CA ASP A 43 -34.29 17.43 -5.53
C ASP A 43 -33.30 17.04 -6.65
N LEU A 44 -33.21 15.75 -6.97
CA LEU A 44 -32.30 15.26 -7.98
C LEU A 44 -32.73 15.69 -9.39
N VAL A 45 -31.85 16.39 -10.09
CA VAL A 45 -32.04 16.74 -11.51
C VAL A 45 -31.51 15.63 -12.40
N SER A 46 -32.37 15.02 -13.21
CA SER A 46 -31.98 13.95 -14.13
C SER A 46 -30.91 14.42 -15.12
N GLY A 47 -29.88 13.61 -15.32
CA GLY A 47 -28.76 13.90 -16.19
C GLY A 47 -27.71 14.86 -15.61
N MET A 48 -27.96 15.46 -14.45
CA MET A 48 -26.97 16.29 -13.77
C MET A 48 -26.06 15.45 -12.89
N GLU A 49 -24.75 15.69 -12.97
CA GLU A 49 -23.78 15.04 -12.12
C GLU A 49 -23.46 15.85 -10.89
N ASN A 50 -23.24 15.15 -9.79
CA ASN A 50 -22.76 15.72 -8.52
C ASN A 50 -21.44 15.08 -8.14
N TRP A 51 -20.55 15.84 -7.51
CA TRP A 51 -19.24 15.39 -7.08
C TRP A 51 -19.11 15.49 -5.57
N TYR A 52 -18.72 14.39 -4.95
CA TYR A 52 -18.62 14.28 -3.49
C TYR A 52 -17.21 13.89 -3.08
N ALA A 53 -16.57 14.73 -2.26
CA ALA A 53 -15.28 14.43 -1.66
C ALA A 53 -15.46 13.47 -0.47
N THR A 54 -14.62 12.42 -0.43
CA THR A 54 -14.62 11.45 0.66
C THR A 54 -13.24 10.80 0.79
N LEU A 55 -13.09 9.85 1.72
CA LEU A 55 -11.88 9.05 1.90
C LEU A 55 -12.11 7.62 1.41
N CYS A 56 -11.23 7.14 0.54
CA CYS A 56 -11.14 5.73 0.21
C CYS A 56 -10.54 4.96 1.39
N ARG A 57 -11.25 3.94 1.86
CA ARG A 57 -10.83 3.12 3.01
C ARG A 57 -10.55 1.67 2.64
N GLN A 58 -10.24 1.40 1.39
CA GLN A 58 -9.89 0.05 0.93
C GLN A 58 -8.46 -0.37 1.28
N CYS A 59 -7.66 0.58 1.72
CA CYS A 59 -6.33 0.35 2.25
C CYS A 59 -6.05 1.34 3.39
N PRO A 60 -5.02 1.09 4.21
CA PRO A 60 -4.67 1.93 5.36
C PRO A 60 -4.30 3.37 5.00
N THR A 61 -3.89 3.61 3.77
CA THR A 61 -3.46 4.93 3.28
C THR A 61 -4.54 5.99 3.37
N SER A 62 -5.83 5.61 3.24
CA SER A 62 -6.98 6.51 3.31
C SER A 62 -6.84 7.71 2.34
N GLU A 63 -6.66 7.42 1.05
CA GLU A 63 -6.56 8.44 0.02
C GLU A 63 -7.86 9.22 -0.12
N SER A 64 -7.77 10.55 -0.26
CA SER A 64 -8.95 11.36 -0.52
C SER A 64 -9.35 11.27 -1.98
N ILE A 65 -10.61 10.97 -2.20
CA ILE A 65 -11.20 10.80 -3.53
C ILE A 65 -12.38 11.74 -3.71
N VAL A 66 -12.67 12.03 -4.96
CA VAL A 66 -13.91 12.72 -5.38
C VAL A 66 -14.70 11.74 -6.23
N VAL A 67 -15.94 11.50 -5.84
CA VAL A 67 -16.81 10.53 -6.48
C VAL A 67 -17.87 11.24 -7.31
N ARG A 68 -17.90 10.94 -8.60
CA ARG A 68 -18.95 11.39 -9.48
C ARG A 68 -20.21 10.54 -9.31
N VAL A 69 -21.30 11.19 -8.99
CA VAL A 69 -22.61 10.56 -8.78
C VAL A 69 -23.58 11.11 -9.79
N MET A 70 -24.30 10.22 -10.46
CA MET A 70 -25.41 10.54 -11.35
C MET A 70 -26.64 9.74 -10.94
N GLU A 71 -27.75 10.41 -10.74
CA GLU A 71 -29.02 9.77 -10.37
C GLU A 71 -28.87 8.79 -9.20
N GLY A 72 -28.19 9.24 -8.14
CA GLY A 72 -27.94 8.44 -6.95
C GLY A 72 -26.88 7.32 -7.11
N ARG A 73 -26.27 7.17 -8.29
CA ARG A 73 -25.24 6.14 -8.55
C ARG A 73 -23.84 6.72 -8.66
N ALA A 74 -22.92 6.17 -7.92
CA ALA A 74 -21.51 6.44 -8.10
C ALA A 74 -21.03 5.83 -9.43
N LYS A 75 -20.46 6.67 -10.30
CA LYS A 75 -20.07 6.29 -11.67
C LYS A 75 -18.56 6.33 -11.89
N LYS A 76 -17.83 7.19 -11.19
CA LYS A 76 -16.40 7.41 -11.36
C LYS A 76 -15.76 7.84 -10.05
N ILE A 77 -14.54 7.42 -9.85
CA ILE A 77 -13.68 7.88 -8.74
C ILE A 77 -12.52 8.65 -9.36
N GLU A 78 -12.24 9.83 -8.81
CA GLU A 78 -11.05 10.62 -9.09
C GLU A 78 -10.31 10.93 -7.78
N GLY A 79 -9.03 11.26 -7.86
CA GLY A 79 -8.29 11.76 -6.70
C GLY A 79 -8.68 13.18 -6.35
N ASN A 80 -8.74 13.50 -5.06
CA ASN A 80 -8.99 14.86 -4.62
C ASN A 80 -7.71 15.70 -4.77
N ILE A 81 -7.78 16.74 -5.60
CA ILE A 81 -6.62 17.60 -5.89
C ILE A 81 -6.17 18.42 -4.69
N ASP A 82 -7.10 18.77 -3.80
CA ASP A 82 -6.83 19.59 -2.62
C ASP A 82 -6.27 18.79 -1.44
N TYR A 83 -6.23 17.45 -1.57
CA TYR A 83 -5.71 16.62 -0.48
C TYR A 83 -4.19 16.47 -0.58
N PRO A 84 -3.43 16.84 0.46
CA PRO A 84 -1.97 16.97 0.37
C PRO A 84 -1.24 15.64 0.13
N ILE A 85 -1.83 14.50 0.52
CA ILE A 85 -1.20 13.19 0.39
C ILE A 85 -1.16 12.74 -1.06
N ASN A 86 -2.32 12.70 -1.74
CA ASN A 86 -2.43 12.13 -3.08
C ASN A 86 -2.60 13.18 -4.20
N GLN A 87 -2.91 14.46 -3.88
CA GLN A 87 -2.95 15.60 -4.81
C GLN A 87 -3.54 15.26 -6.19
N GLY A 88 -4.79 14.83 -6.20
CA GLY A 88 -5.50 14.51 -7.42
C GLY A 88 -5.21 13.13 -8.03
N LYS A 89 -4.37 12.32 -7.42
CA LYS A 89 -4.09 10.94 -7.86
C LYS A 89 -4.84 9.95 -6.98
N HIS A 90 -5.09 8.76 -7.50
CA HIS A 90 -5.65 7.65 -6.75
C HIS A 90 -5.12 6.31 -7.27
N SER A 91 -5.24 5.28 -6.49
CA SER A 91 -4.78 3.94 -6.86
C SER A 91 -5.82 3.19 -7.69
N ALA A 92 -5.39 2.17 -8.41
CA ALA A 92 -6.28 1.22 -9.08
C ALA A 92 -7.26 0.55 -8.09
N ARG A 93 -6.85 0.38 -6.83
CA ARG A 93 -7.69 -0.15 -5.76
C ARG A 93 -8.83 0.82 -5.42
N CYS A 94 -8.56 2.12 -5.35
CA CYS A 94 -9.61 3.12 -5.17
C CYS A 94 -10.63 3.07 -6.31
N GLU A 95 -10.17 3.02 -7.56
CA GLU A 95 -11.04 2.91 -8.74
C GLU A 95 -11.91 1.66 -8.70
N ALA A 96 -11.34 0.52 -8.31
CA ALA A 96 -12.07 -0.74 -8.14
C ALA A 96 -13.12 -0.69 -6.99
N GLY A 97 -13.10 0.34 -6.16
CA GLY A 97 -14.07 0.55 -5.08
C GLY A 97 -15.51 0.61 -5.53
N LEU A 98 -15.76 1.07 -6.75
CA LEU A 98 -17.11 1.04 -7.34
C LEU A 98 -17.64 -0.37 -7.49
N GLN A 99 -16.80 -1.34 -7.84
CA GLN A 99 -17.19 -2.75 -7.96
C GLN A 99 -17.57 -3.32 -6.59
N SER A 100 -16.83 -2.98 -5.55
CA SER A 100 -17.14 -3.40 -4.18
C SER A 100 -18.45 -2.77 -3.68
N LEU A 101 -18.73 -1.52 -4.07
CA LEU A 101 -19.97 -0.84 -3.69
C LEU A 101 -21.22 -1.51 -4.26
N TYR A 102 -21.14 -1.98 -5.51
CA TYR A 102 -22.25 -2.58 -6.24
C TYR A 102 -22.15 -4.10 -6.37
N HIS A 103 -21.29 -4.74 -5.59
CA HIS A 103 -21.15 -6.18 -5.64
C HIS A 103 -22.43 -6.88 -5.19
N PRO A 104 -22.94 -7.89 -5.93
CA PRO A 104 -24.21 -8.56 -5.59
C PRO A 104 -24.19 -9.26 -4.24
N ASP A 105 -23.02 -9.76 -3.80
CA ASP A 105 -22.87 -10.42 -2.49
C ASP A 105 -22.58 -9.43 -1.35
N ARG A 106 -22.65 -8.13 -1.61
CA ARG A 106 -22.47 -7.13 -0.55
C ARG A 106 -23.55 -7.26 0.50
N ILE A 107 -23.15 -7.30 1.77
CA ILE A 107 -24.08 -7.30 2.90
C ILE A 107 -24.79 -5.95 2.94
N SER A 108 -26.10 -5.95 2.73
CA SER A 108 -26.95 -4.76 2.65
C SER A 108 -27.69 -4.43 3.96
N ALA A 109 -27.86 -5.43 4.82
CA ALA A 109 -28.57 -5.29 6.09
C ALA A 109 -27.85 -6.05 7.21
N PRO A 110 -28.10 -5.70 8.49
CA PRO A 110 -27.60 -6.47 9.61
C PRO A 110 -28.07 -7.92 9.56
N ARG A 111 -27.21 -8.84 9.98
CA ARG A 111 -27.49 -10.28 9.99
C ARG A 111 -27.14 -10.90 11.32
N VAL A 112 -27.96 -11.81 11.78
CA VAL A 112 -27.72 -12.64 12.96
C VAL A 112 -27.53 -14.09 12.55
N ARG A 113 -26.58 -14.76 13.18
CA ARG A 113 -26.40 -16.20 12.96
C ARG A 113 -27.49 -16.98 13.71
N VAL A 114 -28.17 -17.85 12.98
CA VAL A 114 -29.27 -18.69 13.52
C VAL A 114 -28.90 -20.17 13.61
N GLY A 115 -27.71 -20.56 13.13
CA GLY A 115 -27.20 -21.91 13.19
C GLY A 115 -25.94 -22.04 14.06
N GLU A 116 -25.42 -23.25 14.12
CA GLU A 116 -24.12 -23.51 14.77
C GLU A 116 -22.99 -22.73 14.11
N ARG A 117 -21.92 -22.51 14.85
CA ARG A 117 -20.72 -21.84 14.33
C ARG A 117 -20.19 -22.62 13.13
N GLY A 118 -20.00 -21.92 12.01
CA GLY A 118 -19.54 -22.52 10.74
C GLY A 118 -20.66 -23.04 9.83
N SER A 119 -21.92 -23.04 10.26
CA SER A 119 -23.05 -23.50 9.43
C SER A 119 -23.40 -22.58 8.26
N GLY A 120 -22.94 -21.34 8.27
CA GLY A 120 -23.26 -20.34 7.25
C GLY A 120 -24.73 -19.88 7.25
N LYS A 121 -25.53 -20.23 8.27
CA LYS A 121 -26.95 -19.85 8.36
C LYS A 121 -27.12 -18.51 9.04
N TRP A 122 -27.72 -17.55 8.32
CA TRP A 122 -27.90 -16.15 8.76
C TRP A 122 -29.31 -15.69 8.45
N GLU A 123 -29.86 -14.86 9.30
CA GLU A 123 -31.13 -14.14 9.09
C GLU A 123 -30.89 -12.63 9.11
N GLU A 124 -31.59 -11.91 8.24
CA GLU A 124 -31.57 -10.44 8.26
C GLU A 124 -32.43 -9.93 9.42
N ILE A 125 -31.93 -8.89 10.10
CA ILE A 125 -32.63 -8.21 11.20
C ILE A 125 -32.59 -6.71 10.97
N SER A 126 -33.47 -6.00 11.67
CA SER A 126 -33.48 -4.55 11.62
C SER A 126 -32.23 -3.95 12.28
N TRP A 127 -31.88 -2.73 11.90
CA TRP A 127 -30.80 -1.97 12.58
C TRP A 127 -31.09 -1.75 14.05
N THR A 128 -32.38 -1.51 14.41
CA THR A 128 -32.82 -1.35 15.81
C THR A 128 -32.54 -2.61 16.62
N ASP A 129 -32.90 -3.77 16.07
CA ASP A 129 -32.65 -5.06 16.74
C ASP A 129 -31.16 -5.37 16.86
N ALA A 130 -30.40 -5.09 15.81
CA ALA A 130 -28.93 -5.31 15.82
C ALA A 130 -28.26 -4.48 16.91
N ILE A 131 -28.58 -3.18 16.98
CA ILE A 131 -28.04 -2.26 17.99
C ILE A 131 -28.45 -2.68 19.39
N SER A 132 -29.76 -3.04 19.60
CA SER A 132 -30.27 -3.48 20.89
C SER A 132 -29.58 -4.78 21.36
N ARG A 133 -29.42 -5.76 20.48
CA ARG A 133 -28.71 -7.02 20.79
C ARG A 133 -27.26 -6.76 21.19
N LEU A 134 -26.55 -5.94 20.42
CA LEU A 134 -25.15 -5.59 20.73
C LEU A 134 -25.07 -4.86 22.09
N ALA A 135 -25.92 -3.88 22.32
CA ALA A 135 -25.94 -3.11 23.55
C ALA A 135 -26.21 -4.04 24.77
N ASN A 136 -27.20 -4.91 24.67
CA ASN A 136 -27.51 -5.85 25.74
C ASN A 136 -26.33 -6.79 26.01
N SER A 137 -25.75 -7.39 24.99
CA SER A 137 -24.58 -8.26 25.16
C SER A 137 -23.39 -7.55 25.81
N LEU A 138 -23.19 -6.26 25.52
CA LEU A 138 -22.13 -5.47 26.16
C LEU A 138 -22.46 -5.13 27.62
N LEU A 139 -23.73 -4.84 27.92
CA LEU A 139 -24.20 -4.53 29.29
C LEU A 139 -24.22 -5.76 30.19
N GLU A 140 -24.33 -6.97 29.65
CA GLU A 140 -24.33 -8.25 30.38
C GLU A 140 -22.89 -8.68 30.77
N LEU A 141 -21.85 -7.98 30.33
CA LEU A 141 -20.48 -8.29 30.72
C LEU A 141 -20.23 -7.86 32.18
N ASP A 142 -19.90 -8.81 33.04
CA ASP A 142 -19.51 -8.55 34.43
C ASP A 142 -18.20 -7.76 34.52
N ASP A 143 -17.29 -8.02 33.59
CA ASP A 143 -15.98 -7.34 33.47
C ASP A 143 -15.85 -6.72 32.07
N HIS A 144 -15.97 -5.40 32.01
CA HIS A 144 -15.90 -4.64 30.77
C HIS A 144 -14.52 -4.76 30.06
N SER A 145 -13.45 -5.10 30.79
CA SER A 145 -12.13 -5.34 30.22
C SER A 145 -12.08 -6.54 29.26
N GLN A 146 -13.08 -7.41 29.30
CA GLN A 146 -13.23 -8.55 28.38
C GLN A 146 -13.66 -8.11 26.96
N MET A 147 -14.19 -6.90 26.82
CA MET A 147 -14.54 -6.37 25.49
C MET A 147 -13.28 -6.01 24.71
N VAL A 148 -13.10 -6.62 23.56
CA VAL A 148 -12.03 -6.29 22.61
C VAL A 148 -12.64 -5.85 21.29
N MET A 149 -12.34 -4.63 20.88
CA MET A 149 -12.70 -4.10 19.59
C MET A 149 -11.54 -4.26 18.63
N VAL A 150 -11.71 -5.09 17.59
CA VAL A 150 -10.70 -5.32 16.55
C VAL A 150 -11.09 -4.56 15.30
N THR A 151 -10.19 -3.74 14.80
CA THR A 151 -10.41 -2.98 13.56
C THR A 151 -9.16 -3.02 12.67
N ASN A 152 -9.34 -2.70 11.39
CA ASN A 152 -8.20 -2.20 10.61
C ASN A 152 -7.70 -0.90 11.23
N PRO A 153 -6.46 -0.46 10.94
CA PRO A 153 -5.98 0.85 11.38
C PRO A 153 -6.96 1.94 10.93
N ILE A 154 -7.53 2.64 11.91
CA ILE A 154 -8.50 3.69 11.68
C ILE A 154 -7.87 5.02 12.10
N THR A 155 -7.78 5.93 11.14
CA THR A 155 -7.35 7.31 11.36
C THR A 155 -8.55 8.26 11.34
N SER A 156 -8.31 9.54 11.58
CA SER A 156 -9.33 10.60 11.51
C SER A 156 -10.42 10.52 12.59
N HIS A 157 -11.54 11.13 12.33
CA HIS A 157 -12.68 11.22 13.27
C HIS A 157 -13.21 9.87 13.72
N LEU A 158 -13.25 8.88 12.82
CA LEU A 158 -13.72 7.54 13.18
C LEU A 158 -12.77 6.86 14.18
N GLY A 159 -11.45 7.06 14.04
CA GLY A 159 -10.47 6.60 15.03
C GLY A 159 -10.73 7.23 16.40
N SER A 160 -10.95 8.54 16.45
CA SER A 160 -11.27 9.23 17.70
C SER A 160 -12.59 8.75 18.33
N VAL A 161 -13.61 8.47 17.53
CA VAL A 161 -14.88 7.92 18.02
C VAL A 161 -14.69 6.51 18.58
N THR A 162 -13.95 5.67 17.85
CA THR A 162 -13.62 4.30 18.28
C THR A 162 -12.88 4.29 19.62
N GLU A 163 -11.84 5.10 19.72
CA GLU A 163 -11.04 5.20 20.95
C GLU A 163 -11.88 5.71 22.14
N ARG A 164 -12.67 6.73 21.93
CA ARG A 164 -13.59 7.25 22.96
C ARG A 164 -14.61 6.22 23.40
N PHE A 165 -15.17 5.46 22.47
CA PHE A 165 -16.13 4.40 22.79
C PHE A 165 -15.49 3.32 23.65
N VAL A 166 -14.34 2.78 23.21
CA VAL A 166 -13.64 1.71 23.89
C VAL A 166 -13.16 2.13 25.27
N SER A 167 -12.53 3.33 25.38
CA SER A 167 -12.07 3.87 26.66
C SER A 167 -13.22 4.13 27.62
N LYS A 168 -14.34 4.67 27.12
CA LYS A 168 -15.53 4.94 27.94
C LYS A 168 -16.18 3.67 28.45
N PHE A 169 -16.19 2.61 27.67
CA PHE A 169 -16.72 1.31 28.06
C PHE A 169 -15.77 0.54 29.00
N GLY A 170 -14.48 0.77 28.93
CA GLY A 170 -13.45 0.07 29.72
C GLY A 170 -12.85 -1.14 29.02
N GLY A 171 -13.07 -1.28 27.71
CA GLY A 171 -12.54 -2.33 26.89
C GLY A 171 -11.14 -2.06 26.32
N ARG A 172 -10.73 -2.89 25.38
CA ARG A 172 -9.43 -2.78 24.68
C ARG A 172 -9.62 -2.67 23.18
N HIS A 173 -8.91 -1.73 22.53
CA HIS A 173 -8.86 -1.59 21.09
C HIS A 173 -7.60 -2.28 20.53
N VAL A 174 -7.76 -3.08 19.49
CA VAL A 174 -6.68 -3.77 18.77
C VAL A 174 -6.80 -3.45 17.29
N ASN A 175 -5.75 -2.87 16.75
CA ASN A 175 -5.61 -2.69 15.31
C ASN A 175 -5.01 -3.95 14.69
N TYR A 176 -5.64 -4.45 13.63
CA TYR A 176 -5.15 -5.58 12.85
C TYR A 176 -4.99 -5.18 11.39
N GLU A 177 -3.80 -5.36 10.87
CA GLU A 177 -3.48 -5.12 9.48
C GLU A 177 -2.62 -6.26 8.92
N PRO A 178 -3.06 -6.97 7.87
CA PRO A 178 -2.30 -8.09 7.32
C PRO A 178 -1.05 -7.68 6.53
N LEU A 179 -1.00 -6.43 6.05
CA LEU A 179 0.17 -5.82 5.39
C LEU A 179 0.76 -4.75 6.33
N GLU A 180 1.18 -5.18 7.48
CA GLU A 180 1.39 -4.31 8.62
C GLU A 180 2.82 -3.72 8.64
N GLU A 181 2.92 -2.58 9.30
CA GLU A 181 4.16 -1.81 9.47
C GLU A 181 4.66 -1.83 10.92
N THR A 182 4.20 -2.80 11.74
CA THR A 182 4.55 -2.87 13.16
C THR A 182 6.05 -3.08 13.35
N THR A 183 6.67 -3.94 12.54
CA THR A 183 8.11 -4.16 12.57
C THR A 183 8.89 -2.89 12.26
N LEU A 184 8.49 -2.16 11.21
CA LEU A 184 9.09 -0.87 10.85
C LEU A 184 8.87 0.17 11.97
N ARG A 185 7.68 0.24 12.52
CA ARG A 185 7.34 1.15 13.64
C ARG A 185 8.19 0.86 14.87
N THR A 186 8.41 -0.42 15.15
CA THR A 186 9.27 -0.88 16.25
C THR A 186 10.74 -0.50 16.00
N ALA A 187 11.25 -0.73 14.78
CA ALA A 187 12.61 -0.33 14.40
C ALA A 187 12.82 1.18 14.56
N ILE A 188 11.89 1.98 14.06
CA ILE A 188 11.91 3.46 14.20
C ILE A 188 11.88 3.88 15.67
N SER A 189 11.08 3.21 16.50
CA SER A 189 11.04 3.48 17.94
C SER A 189 12.38 3.19 18.61
N HIS A 190 13.03 2.09 18.24
CA HIS A 190 14.35 1.74 18.80
C HIS A 190 15.46 2.69 18.36
N VAL A 191 15.47 3.07 17.07
CA VAL A 191 16.58 3.86 16.51
C VAL A 191 16.39 5.36 16.76
N PHE A 192 15.17 5.87 16.61
CA PHE A 192 14.89 7.32 16.65
C PHE A 192 14.08 7.74 17.87
N GLY A 193 13.63 6.83 18.73
CA GLY A 193 12.78 7.14 19.87
C GLY A 193 11.39 7.66 19.50
N GLN A 194 10.93 7.42 18.26
CA GLN A 194 9.65 7.91 17.74
C GLN A 194 8.62 6.79 17.66
N THR A 195 7.36 7.12 17.92
CA THR A 195 6.24 6.16 17.81
C THR A 195 5.53 6.20 16.47
N SER A 196 5.80 7.23 15.66
CA SER A 196 5.20 7.42 14.33
C SER A 196 6.21 7.08 13.24
N ILE A 197 5.75 6.43 12.18
CA ILE A 197 6.57 6.23 10.97
C ILE A 197 6.77 7.61 10.32
N PRO A 198 8.01 8.01 10.01
CA PRO A 198 8.30 9.27 9.35
C PRO A 198 7.82 9.26 7.89
N ASP A 199 7.65 10.43 7.32
CA ASP A 199 7.51 10.58 5.89
C ASP A 199 8.88 10.53 5.20
N PHE A 200 9.02 9.62 4.26
CA PHE A 200 10.27 9.44 3.52
C PHE A 200 10.31 10.36 2.31
N ASP A 201 11.18 11.36 2.35
CA ASP A 201 11.29 12.39 1.31
C ASP A 201 12.06 11.88 0.07
N ILE A 202 11.46 10.92 -0.64
CA ILE A 202 12.00 10.39 -1.89
C ILE A 202 12.18 11.51 -2.93
N ARG A 203 11.22 12.43 -2.98
CA ARG A 203 11.17 13.52 -3.96
C ARG A 203 12.45 14.34 -4.01
N ASN A 204 12.98 14.70 -2.85
CA ASN A 204 14.13 15.60 -2.72
C ASN A 204 15.48 14.88 -2.59
N SER A 205 15.47 13.54 -2.61
CA SER A 205 16.73 12.77 -2.62
C SER A 205 17.40 12.76 -4.00
N ASN A 206 18.71 12.55 -4.03
CA ASN A 206 19.50 12.33 -5.24
C ASN A 206 19.84 10.85 -5.43
N TYR A 207 19.85 10.10 -4.32
CA TYR A 207 20.10 8.66 -4.32
C TYR A 207 19.14 7.98 -3.35
N LEU A 208 18.46 6.95 -3.83
CA LEU A 208 17.52 6.16 -3.06
C LEU A 208 18.01 4.71 -2.98
N LEU A 209 18.23 4.24 -1.76
CA LEU A 209 18.54 2.85 -1.47
C LEU A 209 17.34 2.22 -0.75
N SER A 210 16.66 1.29 -1.41
CA SER A 210 15.42 0.68 -0.92
C SER A 210 15.65 -0.79 -0.61
N PHE A 211 15.37 -1.20 0.64
CA PHE A 211 15.46 -2.58 1.11
C PHE A 211 14.04 -3.16 1.24
N GLY A 212 13.63 -3.96 0.28
CA GLY A 212 12.34 -4.68 0.28
C GLY A 212 11.08 -3.83 0.27
N ALA A 213 11.21 -2.50 0.35
CA ALA A 213 10.08 -1.57 0.35
C ALA A 213 9.51 -1.42 -1.07
N ASP A 214 8.46 -2.19 -1.39
CA ASP A 214 7.78 -2.16 -2.70
C ASP A 214 6.85 -0.94 -2.81
N PHE A 215 7.41 0.26 -2.71
CA PHE A 215 6.68 1.53 -2.56
C PHE A 215 5.96 1.98 -3.84
N LEU A 216 6.30 1.42 -5.01
CA LEU A 216 5.56 1.67 -6.24
C LEU A 216 4.30 0.78 -6.38
N ASN A 217 4.09 -0.16 -5.45
CA ASN A 217 2.99 -1.11 -5.55
C ASN A 217 2.15 -1.21 -4.26
N THR A 218 2.73 -1.67 -3.14
CA THR A 218 1.95 -2.01 -1.95
C THR A 218 2.41 -1.37 -0.65
N TRP A 219 3.65 -0.89 -0.56
CA TRP A 219 4.23 -0.42 0.69
C TRP A 219 3.69 0.96 1.09
N MET A 220 3.14 1.07 2.30
CA MET A 220 2.62 2.29 2.93
C MET A 220 1.62 3.06 2.06
N SER A 221 2.08 4.06 1.31
CA SER A 221 1.26 4.93 0.45
C SER A 221 1.75 4.92 -1.00
N PRO A 222 1.33 3.92 -1.80
CA PRO A 222 1.83 3.76 -3.17
C PRO A 222 1.59 4.98 -4.05
N VAL A 223 0.46 5.66 -3.93
CA VAL A 223 0.15 6.84 -4.73
C VAL A 223 1.07 8.02 -4.39
N ARG A 224 1.27 8.28 -3.08
CA ARG A 224 2.18 9.32 -2.62
C ARG A 224 3.61 9.06 -3.08
N TYR A 225 4.12 7.85 -2.83
CA TYR A 225 5.50 7.52 -3.16
C TYR A 225 5.74 7.36 -4.66
N SER A 226 4.77 6.86 -5.43
CA SER A 226 4.87 6.86 -6.90
C SER A 226 4.94 8.27 -7.46
N ARG A 227 4.19 9.21 -6.89
CA ARG A 227 4.29 10.62 -7.26
C ARG A 227 5.64 11.21 -6.91
N SER A 228 6.11 10.98 -5.67
CA SER A 228 7.44 11.41 -5.22
C SER A 228 8.56 10.81 -6.08
N TYR A 229 8.41 9.55 -6.48
CA TYR A 229 9.32 8.89 -7.41
C TYR A 229 9.29 9.53 -8.81
N GLY A 230 8.10 9.90 -9.32
CA GLY A 230 8.00 10.63 -10.57
C GLY A 230 8.80 11.94 -10.55
N GLU A 231 8.71 12.71 -9.47
CA GLU A 231 9.48 13.94 -9.29
C GLU A 231 10.99 13.69 -9.05
N PHE A 232 11.35 12.61 -8.37
CA PHE A 232 12.72 12.13 -8.21
C PHE A 232 13.38 11.79 -9.55
N ARG A 233 12.59 11.29 -10.53
CA ARG A 233 13.07 10.85 -11.84
C ARG A 233 12.98 11.91 -12.94
N GLN A 234 12.18 12.95 -12.75
CA GLN A 234 11.85 13.95 -13.76
C GLN A 234 12.08 15.38 -13.23
N GLY A 235 11.97 16.35 -14.11
CA GLY A 235 12.04 17.77 -13.80
C GLY A 235 13.39 18.39 -14.15
N ASP A 236 13.58 19.64 -13.73
CA ASP A 236 14.75 20.47 -14.06
C ASP A 236 15.99 20.13 -13.21
N ARG A 237 15.85 19.19 -12.28
CA ARG A 237 16.95 18.73 -11.42
C ARG A 237 17.64 17.50 -11.98
N LYS A 238 18.85 17.20 -11.47
CA LYS A 238 19.54 15.93 -11.76
C LYS A 238 18.61 14.76 -11.44
N ARG A 239 18.45 13.85 -12.40
CA ARG A 239 17.68 12.61 -12.23
C ARG A 239 18.26 11.80 -11.07
N GLY A 240 17.40 11.43 -10.11
CA GLY A 240 17.82 10.61 -8.98
C GLY A 240 18.19 9.18 -9.40
N THR A 241 19.13 8.57 -8.69
CA THR A 241 19.55 7.16 -8.86
C THR A 241 18.89 6.30 -7.79
N MET A 242 18.38 5.14 -8.18
CA MET A 242 17.70 4.23 -7.27
C MET A 242 18.29 2.82 -7.36
N VAL A 243 18.72 2.30 -6.22
CA VAL A 243 19.05 0.88 -6.04
C VAL A 243 17.97 0.22 -5.19
N HIS A 244 17.42 -0.88 -5.67
CA HIS A 244 16.44 -1.68 -4.93
C HIS A 244 17.02 -3.05 -4.58
N VAL A 245 17.06 -3.32 -3.29
CA VAL A 245 17.55 -4.58 -2.69
C VAL A 245 16.35 -5.43 -2.32
N ASP A 246 16.19 -6.56 -2.94
CA ASP A 246 15.10 -7.50 -2.63
C ASP A 246 15.46 -8.90 -3.17
N SER A 247 14.96 -9.91 -2.50
CA SER A 247 15.00 -11.30 -3.00
C SER A 247 14.02 -11.53 -4.16
N ARG A 248 13.03 -10.64 -4.31
CA ARG A 248 12.00 -10.67 -5.33
C ARG A 248 12.18 -9.51 -6.33
N PHE A 249 12.05 -9.81 -7.62
CA PHE A 249 12.01 -8.77 -8.65
C PHE A 249 10.59 -8.16 -8.69
N SER A 250 10.38 -7.17 -7.84
CA SER A 250 9.09 -6.48 -7.68
C SER A 250 8.88 -5.38 -8.73
N MET A 251 7.70 -4.73 -8.70
CA MET A 251 7.43 -3.54 -9.51
C MET A 251 8.45 -2.42 -9.20
N THR A 252 8.81 -2.24 -7.95
CA THR A 252 9.84 -1.28 -7.53
C THR A 252 11.21 -1.68 -8.07
N GLY A 253 11.57 -2.97 -8.00
CA GLY A 253 12.80 -3.49 -8.59
C GLY A 253 12.89 -3.30 -10.10
N ALA A 254 11.78 -3.50 -10.82
CA ALA A 254 11.70 -3.31 -12.27
C ALA A 254 11.89 -1.84 -12.71
N ASN A 255 11.64 -0.89 -11.81
CA ASN A 255 11.81 0.55 -12.05
C ASN A 255 13.10 1.13 -11.45
N ALA A 256 13.91 0.32 -10.75
CA ALA A 256 15.20 0.74 -10.24
C ALA A 256 16.25 0.88 -11.36
N ASP A 257 17.27 1.70 -11.14
CA ASP A 257 18.45 1.73 -12.01
C ASP A 257 19.27 0.46 -11.82
N GLU A 258 19.24 -0.08 -10.61
CA GLU A 258 19.90 -1.31 -10.26
C GLU A 258 19.04 -2.11 -9.26
N TRP A 259 18.79 -3.37 -9.58
CA TRP A 259 18.25 -4.34 -8.65
C TRP A 259 19.38 -5.21 -8.10
N PHE A 260 19.47 -5.24 -6.77
CA PHE A 260 20.46 -6.06 -6.08
C PHE A 260 19.71 -7.24 -5.42
N TYR A 261 19.92 -8.43 -5.96
CA TYR A 261 19.39 -9.64 -5.34
C TYR A 261 20.16 -9.97 -4.06
N VAL A 262 19.41 -10.21 -2.98
CA VAL A 262 19.91 -10.76 -1.74
C VAL A 262 19.14 -12.03 -1.37
N ASN A 263 19.80 -12.95 -0.68
CA ASN A 263 19.10 -14.09 -0.07
C ASN A 263 18.10 -13.56 0.98
N PRO A 264 16.89 -14.14 1.07
CA PRO A 264 15.87 -13.67 2.02
C PRO A 264 16.39 -13.56 3.45
N GLY A 265 16.17 -12.43 4.10
CA GLY A 265 16.60 -12.15 5.47
C GLY A 265 18.06 -11.68 5.61
N MET A 266 18.77 -11.42 4.51
CA MET A 266 20.14 -10.92 4.51
C MET A 266 20.25 -9.42 4.23
N GLU A 267 19.14 -8.73 4.14
CA GLU A 267 19.09 -7.30 3.81
C GLU A 267 19.80 -6.45 4.87
N GLY A 268 19.63 -6.75 6.14
CA GLY A 268 20.33 -6.06 7.24
C GLY A 268 21.84 -6.30 7.23
N VAL A 269 22.28 -7.51 6.87
CA VAL A 269 23.73 -7.82 6.72
C VAL A 269 24.32 -7.00 5.58
N LEU A 270 23.62 -6.86 4.46
CA LEU A 270 24.05 -5.98 3.36
C LEU A 270 24.08 -4.51 3.80
N ALA A 271 23.08 -4.03 4.52
CA ALA A 271 23.04 -2.66 5.02
C ALA A 271 24.24 -2.36 5.94
N LEU A 272 24.58 -3.28 6.86
CA LEU A 272 25.76 -3.16 7.71
C LEU A 272 27.08 -3.25 6.92
N SER A 273 27.11 -4.01 5.82
CA SER A 273 28.26 -4.04 4.94
C SER A 273 28.47 -2.72 4.19
N ILE A 274 27.39 -2.10 3.73
CA ILE A 274 27.43 -0.74 3.15
C ILE A 274 27.92 0.26 4.21
N ALA A 275 27.39 0.19 5.43
CA ALA A 275 27.84 1.03 6.54
C ALA A 275 29.32 0.81 6.87
N ASN A 276 29.82 -0.43 6.84
CA ASN A 276 31.25 -0.72 7.01
C ASN A 276 32.10 0.04 6.00
N VAL A 277 31.75 0.02 4.71
CA VAL A 277 32.48 0.74 3.68
C VAL A 277 32.46 2.26 3.93
N ILE A 278 31.28 2.83 4.23
CA ILE A 278 31.11 4.26 4.51
C ILE A 278 32.02 4.70 5.66
N VAL A 279 32.09 3.90 6.73
CA VAL A 279 32.89 4.19 7.92
C VAL A 279 34.39 3.99 7.64
N SER A 280 34.77 2.84 7.06
CA SER A 280 36.18 2.50 6.82
C SER A 280 36.88 3.39 5.78
N GLU A 281 36.11 3.90 4.80
CA GLU A 281 36.64 4.83 3.78
C GLU A 281 36.44 6.32 4.20
N GLY A 282 35.90 6.60 5.40
CA GLY A 282 35.75 7.96 5.91
C GLY A 282 34.74 8.81 5.13
N LEU A 283 33.74 8.18 4.50
CA LEU A 283 32.74 8.84 3.68
C LEU A 283 31.58 9.43 4.51
N GLY A 284 31.43 8.99 5.75
CA GLY A 284 30.43 9.46 6.70
C GLY A 284 30.88 10.71 7.46
N GLU A 285 29.90 11.43 8.01
CA GLU A 285 30.16 12.52 8.93
C GLU A 285 30.64 11.97 10.28
N ALA A 286 31.78 12.46 10.79
CA ALA A 286 32.45 11.91 11.96
C ALA A 286 31.54 11.86 13.21
N SER A 287 30.75 12.92 13.45
CA SER A 287 29.80 12.97 14.56
C SER A 287 28.68 11.93 14.44
N ALA A 288 28.16 11.72 13.23
CA ALA A 288 27.14 10.71 12.97
C ALA A 288 27.70 9.29 13.12
N VAL A 289 28.91 9.03 12.61
CA VAL A 289 29.60 7.75 12.75
C VAL A 289 29.82 7.42 14.24
N GLN A 290 30.30 8.38 15.03
CA GLN A 290 30.51 8.19 16.47
C GLN A 290 29.21 7.87 17.20
N HIS A 291 28.15 8.59 16.89
CA HIS A 291 26.85 8.37 17.52
C HIS A 291 26.28 7.00 17.15
N MET A 292 26.22 6.66 15.87
CA MET A 292 25.61 5.42 15.36
C MET A 292 26.39 4.16 15.74
N THR A 293 27.69 4.26 15.92
CA THR A 293 28.54 3.13 16.35
C THR A 293 28.81 3.11 17.85
N ASN A 294 28.17 3.99 18.61
CA ASN A 294 28.44 4.18 20.04
C ASN A 294 29.96 4.34 20.34
N ASN A 295 30.64 5.16 19.54
CA ASN A 295 32.08 5.38 19.55
C ASN A 295 32.95 4.13 19.30
N ASN A 296 32.38 3.04 18.78
CA ASN A 296 33.09 1.81 18.48
C ASN A 296 32.81 1.29 17.05
N PRO A 297 33.43 1.88 16.03
CA PRO A 297 33.24 1.46 14.65
C PRO A 297 33.78 0.05 14.34
N SER A 298 34.61 -0.53 15.22
CA SER A 298 35.17 -1.88 15.02
C SER A 298 34.11 -2.98 15.01
N HIS A 299 32.91 -2.72 15.56
CA HIS A 299 31.77 -3.64 15.47
C HIS A 299 31.38 -3.95 14.02
N LEU A 300 31.62 -3.03 13.09
CA LEU A 300 31.33 -3.22 11.67
C LEU A 300 32.35 -4.12 10.94
N SER A 301 33.48 -4.45 11.54
CA SER A 301 34.52 -5.28 10.89
C SER A 301 34.08 -6.70 10.54
N ALA A 302 33.02 -7.21 11.20
CA ALA A 302 32.40 -8.49 10.84
C ALA A 302 31.66 -8.42 9.49
N PHE A 303 31.30 -7.20 9.04
CA PHE A 303 30.50 -6.95 7.85
C PHE A 303 31.32 -6.38 6.68
N GLU A 304 32.62 -6.62 6.66
CA GLU A 304 33.45 -6.29 5.49
C GLU A 304 32.88 -6.97 4.22
N PRO A 305 32.81 -6.27 3.08
CA PRO A 305 32.21 -6.80 1.86
C PRO A 305 32.68 -8.19 1.46
N GLU A 306 33.98 -8.48 1.61
CA GLU A 306 34.58 -9.77 1.27
C GLU A 306 34.10 -10.91 2.19
N LYS A 307 33.81 -10.60 3.44
CA LYS A 307 33.34 -11.59 4.43
C LYS A 307 31.86 -11.95 4.21
N VAL A 308 31.05 -10.99 3.78
CA VAL A 308 29.59 -11.17 3.67
C VAL A 308 29.14 -11.53 2.25
N ALA A 309 29.93 -11.28 1.24
CA ALA A 309 29.56 -11.47 -0.17
C ALA A 309 29.07 -12.91 -0.47
N THR A 310 29.63 -13.92 0.16
CA THR A 310 29.29 -15.32 -0.04
C THR A 310 27.95 -15.73 0.60
N ILE A 311 27.49 -14.99 1.63
CA ILE A 311 26.31 -15.34 2.41
C ILE A 311 25.09 -14.50 2.02
N ILE A 312 25.29 -13.25 1.59
CA ILE A 312 24.17 -12.34 1.27
C ILE A 312 23.56 -12.60 -0.09
N SER A 313 24.31 -13.16 -1.05
CA SER A 313 23.80 -13.40 -2.39
C SER A 313 24.58 -14.52 -3.08
N ASN A 314 23.85 -15.28 -3.88
CA ASN A 314 24.41 -16.30 -4.76
C ASN A 314 24.23 -15.96 -6.26
N ALA A 315 23.81 -14.73 -6.55
CA ALA A 315 23.51 -14.29 -7.94
C ALA A 315 24.75 -14.01 -8.78
N ALA A 316 25.93 -13.84 -8.15
CA ALA A 316 27.18 -13.55 -8.82
C ALA A 316 28.38 -14.06 -7.99
N PRO A 317 29.60 -14.13 -8.58
CA PRO A 317 30.83 -14.41 -7.82
C PRO A 317 31.03 -13.41 -6.67
N PRO A 318 31.58 -13.86 -5.52
CA PRO A 318 31.75 -13.03 -4.33
C PRO A 318 32.55 -11.74 -4.59
N GLU A 319 33.54 -11.78 -5.46
CA GLU A 319 34.38 -10.62 -5.82
C GLU A 319 33.52 -9.52 -6.49
N LYS A 320 32.57 -9.92 -7.36
CA LYS A 320 31.65 -8.96 -8.00
C LYS A 320 30.63 -8.41 -7.02
N ILE A 321 30.19 -9.23 -6.07
CA ILE A 321 29.24 -8.80 -5.01
C ILE A 321 29.95 -7.79 -4.09
N SER A 322 31.16 -8.05 -3.64
CA SER A 322 31.91 -7.14 -2.78
C SER A 322 32.25 -5.82 -3.48
N GLU A 323 32.63 -5.85 -4.76
CA GLU A 323 32.83 -4.65 -5.58
C GLU A 323 31.54 -3.82 -5.69
N LYS A 324 30.42 -4.50 -5.94
CA LYS A 324 29.09 -3.85 -6.03
C LYS A 324 28.69 -3.19 -4.72
N ILE A 325 28.92 -3.83 -3.56
CA ILE A 325 28.68 -3.25 -2.25
C ILE A 325 29.48 -1.95 -2.08
N ARG A 326 30.77 -1.95 -2.43
CA ARG A 326 31.62 -0.76 -2.35
C ARG A 326 31.14 0.35 -3.27
N HIS A 327 30.73 0.00 -4.48
CA HIS A 327 30.18 0.97 -5.43
C HIS A 327 28.91 1.64 -4.87
N ILE A 328 27.93 0.85 -4.41
CA ILE A 328 26.69 1.37 -3.82
C ILE A 328 26.98 2.26 -2.59
N ALA A 329 27.89 1.84 -1.72
CA ALA A 329 28.25 2.60 -0.52
C ALA A 329 28.84 3.98 -0.87
N ARG A 330 29.76 4.03 -1.83
CA ARG A 330 30.39 5.27 -2.30
C ARG A 330 29.38 6.18 -2.99
N ASP A 331 28.53 5.61 -3.84
CA ASP A 331 27.49 6.38 -4.54
C ASP A 331 26.46 6.94 -3.55
N PHE A 332 26.02 6.15 -2.58
CA PHE A 332 25.12 6.60 -1.53
C PHE A 332 25.71 7.77 -0.74
N ALA A 333 26.97 7.69 -0.37
CA ALA A 333 27.65 8.73 0.40
C ALA A 333 27.91 10.02 -0.41
N ASN A 334 28.16 9.90 -1.73
CA ASN A 334 28.56 11.01 -2.59
C ASN A 334 27.37 11.73 -3.27
N ASN A 335 26.21 11.11 -3.39
CA ASN A 335 25.06 11.70 -4.07
C ASN A 335 24.01 12.23 -3.06
N ARG A 336 24.43 13.05 -2.10
CA ARG A 336 23.55 13.64 -1.09
C ARG A 336 22.60 14.70 -1.69
N PRO A 337 21.37 14.86 -1.16
CA PRO A 337 20.72 14.06 -0.12
C PRO A 337 20.48 12.63 -0.58
N SER A 338 20.95 11.67 0.19
CA SER A 338 20.70 10.25 -0.04
C SER A 338 19.74 9.72 1.02
N LEU A 339 18.87 8.79 0.62
CA LEU A 339 17.83 8.23 1.47
C LEU A 339 17.88 6.72 1.44
N ALA A 340 17.93 6.08 2.61
CA ALA A 340 17.72 4.65 2.76
C ALA A 340 16.33 4.39 3.36
N ILE A 341 15.59 3.44 2.79
CA ILE A 341 14.29 3.00 3.27
C ILE A 341 14.25 1.48 3.35
N GLY A 342 13.56 0.97 4.36
CA GLY A 342 13.35 -0.46 4.55
C GLY A 342 11.89 -0.76 4.86
N GLY A 343 11.43 -1.96 4.51
CA GLY A 343 10.06 -2.39 4.78
C GLY A 343 9.63 -3.57 3.93
N GLY A 344 8.34 -3.86 3.90
CA GLY A 344 7.78 -4.91 3.06
C GLY A 344 8.43 -6.28 3.27
N SER A 345 9.04 -6.86 2.25
CA SER A 345 9.69 -8.18 2.33
C SER A 345 10.79 -8.25 3.37
N THR A 346 11.55 -7.19 3.55
CA THR A 346 12.63 -7.10 4.56
C THR A 346 12.11 -7.24 6.00
N ALA A 347 10.91 -6.73 6.25
CA ALA A 347 10.24 -6.84 7.56
C ALA A 347 9.62 -8.21 7.83
N ALA A 348 9.37 -9.00 6.80
CA ALA A 348 8.54 -10.22 6.86
C ALA A 348 9.28 -11.46 7.37
N HIS A 349 10.55 -11.35 7.74
CA HIS A 349 11.36 -12.43 8.23
C HIS A 349 11.42 -12.48 9.77
N THR A 350 11.81 -13.60 10.35
CA THR A 350 12.01 -13.74 11.80
C THR A 350 13.04 -12.75 12.36
N ASN A 351 13.99 -12.32 11.54
CA ASN A 351 14.98 -11.27 11.83
C ASN A 351 14.60 -9.90 11.24
N GLY A 352 13.33 -9.69 10.90
CA GLY A 352 12.86 -8.47 10.24
C GLY A 352 13.19 -7.19 11.02
N LEU A 353 13.12 -7.21 12.33
CA LEU A 353 13.49 -6.05 13.16
C LEU A 353 14.99 -5.70 13.04
N PHE A 354 15.85 -6.71 12.92
CA PHE A 354 17.29 -6.49 12.67
C PHE A 354 17.54 -5.94 11.26
N ASN A 355 16.77 -6.38 10.28
CA ASN A 355 16.93 -5.95 8.89
C ASN A 355 16.49 -4.51 8.64
N LEU A 356 15.58 -3.98 9.47
CA LEU A 356 15.07 -2.61 9.41
C LEU A 356 15.83 -1.65 10.31
#